data_9cbb372fd001cecc9271d0687515666c
#
_entry.id   9cbb372fd001cecc9271d0687515666c
#
_cell.length_a   1.000
_cell.length_b   1.000
_cell.length_c   1.000
_cell.angle_alpha   90.00
_cell.angle_beta   90.00
_cell.angle_gamma   90.00
#
_symmetry.space_group_name_H-M   'P 1'
#
loop_
_entity.id
_entity.type
_entity.pdbx_description
1 polymer ?
#
loop_
_entity_poly.entity_id
_entity_poly.type
_entity_poly.pdbx_seq_one_letter_code
_entity_poly.pdbx_strand_id
1 'polypeptide(L)'
;MVKYLAIGPGAMGMFGFFGIMSRLKHLGQLDELEEISGASAGALVGFVFALAKGDTTKCIDFALSAQIGQGMKPSIKSLLSGFGLASDAKLRKLISSGIDQFMGKTDCTFKELWDWYPVKIHVSSYCLDAEKTVYFSVDSTPTMSLVDAVRASISVPFLI
;
A
#
# COMPACT_ATOMS: atom_id res chain seq x y z
N MET A 1 21.79 -6.59 -7.55
CA MET A 1 20.39 -6.92 -7.12
C MET A 1 19.95 -5.93 -6.05
N VAL A 2 18.68 -5.59 -6.03
CA VAL A 2 18.10 -4.60 -5.10
C VAL A 2 17.72 -5.34 -3.82
N LYS A 3 18.26 -4.90 -2.67
CA LYS A 3 17.88 -5.42 -1.34
C LYS A 3 16.86 -4.53 -0.65
N TYR A 4 16.93 -3.24 -0.87
CA TYR A 4 16.08 -2.22 -0.23
C TYR A 4 15.44 -1.37 -1.31
N LEU A 5 14.11 -1.28 -1.29
CA LEU A 5 13.35 -0.51 -2.26
C LEU A 5 12.51 0.55 -1.55
N ALA A 6 12.67 1.81 -1.93
CA ALA A 6 11.83 2.89 -1.45
C ALA A 6 10.89 3.36 -2.56
N ILE A 7 9.59 3.44 -2.25
CA ILE A 7 8.54 3.84 -3.19
C ILE A 7 7.84 5.08 -2.62
N GLY A 8 8.01 6.21 -3.30
CA GLY A 8 7.43 7.48 -2.89
C GLY A 8 5.91 7.59 -3.10
N PRO A 9 5.31 8.70 -2.65
CA PRO A 9 3.93 9.01 -2.96
C PRO A 9 3.75 9.26 -4.46
N GLY A 10 2.60 8.90 -5.01
CA GLY A 10 2.38 9.02 -6.47
C GLY A 10 0.91 9.04 -6.88
N ALA A 11 -0.02 9.04 -5.94
CA ALA A 11 -1.46 9.03 -6.23
C ALA A 11 -1.81 8.03 -7.35
N MET A 12 -2.42 8.50 -8.45
CA MET A 12 -2.76 7.65 -9.61
C MET A 12 -1.54 7.13 -10.37
N GLY A 13 -0.34 7.67 -10.13
CA GLY A 13 0.93 7.14 -10.67
C GLY A 13 1.31 5.76 -10.14
N MET A 14 0.60 5.24 -9.12
CA MET A 14 0.84 3.89 -8.58
C MET A 14 0.78 2.78 -9.63
N PHE A 15 -0.01 2.93 -10.67
CA PHE A 15 -0.04 1.97 -11.78
C PHE A 15 1.31 1.88 -12.49
N GLY A 16 2.02 3.02 -12.63
CA GLY A 16 3.40 3.05 -13.12
C GLY A 16 4.36 2.30 -12.19
N PHE A 17 4.16 2.38 -10.87
CA PHE A 17 4.99 1.65 -9.91
C PHE A 17 4.84 0.14 -10.05
N PHE A 18 3.64 -0.39 -10.27
CA PHE A 18 3.46 -1.81 -10.56
C PHE A 18 4.18 -2.23 -11.85
N GLY A 19 4.15 -1.39 -12.90
CA GLY A 19 4.90 -1.64 -14.13
C GLY A 19 6.41 -1.66 -13.92
N ILE A 20 6.94 -0.72 -13.13
CA ILE A 20 8.37 -0.67 -12.75
C ILE A 20 8.75 -1.92 -11.97
N MET A 21 7.97 -2.32 -10.96
CA MET A 21 8.24 -3.52 -10.17
C MET A 21 8.20 -4.78 -11.04
N SER A 22 7.25 -4.87 -11.97
CA SER A 22 7.19 -5.97 -12.94
C SER A 22 8.46 -6.03 -13.79
N ARG A 23 8.94 -4.88 -14.28
CA ARG A 23 10.17 -4.85 -15.05
C ARG A 23 11.41 -5.21 -14.23
N LEU A 24 11.52 -4.71 -13.00
CA LEU A 24 12.61 -5.06 -12.08
C LEU A 24 12.61 -6.56 -11.76
N LYS A 25 11.45 -7.14 -11.52
CA LYS A 25 11.30 -8.58 -11.28
C LYS A 25 11.73 -9.41 -12.50
N HIS A 26 11.28 -9.03 -13.68
CA HIS A 26 11.66 -9.67 -14.93
C HIS A 26 13.19 -9.63 -15.18
N LEU A 27 13.85 -8.60 -14.72
CA LEU A 27 15.31 -8.45 -14.81
C LEU A 27 16.06 -9.16 -13.65
N GLY A 28 15.39 -9.89 -12.78
CA GLY A 28 15.98 -10.54 -11.60
C GLY A 28 16.47 -9.57 -10.53
N GLN A 29 16.14 -8.28 -10.65
CA GLN A 29 16.63 -7.26 -9.72
C GLN A 29 15.99 -7.34 -8.33
N LEU A 30 14.80 -7.97 -8.19
CA LEU A 30 14.06 -8.12 -6.93
C LEU A 30 14.23 -9.50 -6.28
N ASP A 31 15.15 -10.34 -6.77
CA ASP A 31 15.28 -11.71 -6.26
C ASP A 31 15.92 -11.76 -4.85
N GLU A 32 16.69 -10.74 -4.48
CA GLU A 32 17.27 -10.57 -3.14
C GLU A 32 16.61 -9.46 -2.34
N LEU A 33 15.36 -9.10 -2.67
CA LEU A 33 14.65 -8.02 -1.98
C LEU A 33 14.36 -8.42 -0.52
N GLU A 34 14.86 -7.61 0.41
CA GLU A 34 14.71 -7.80 1.85
C GLU A 34 13.65 -6.86 2.44
N GLU A 35 13.60 -5.61 1.96
CA GLU A 35 12.73 -4.57 2.54
C GLU A 35 12.13 -3.66 1.48
N ILE A 36 10.87 -3.25 1.70
CA ILE A 36 10.20 -2.20 0.93
C ILE A 36 9.74 -1.12 1.90
N SER A 37 10.16 0.12 1.67
CA SER A 37 9.63 1.30 2.36
C SER A 37 8.70 2.07 1.44
N GLY A 38 7.46 2.31 1.89
CA GLY A 38 6.44 2.97 1.09
C GLY A 38 5.77 4.15 1.80
N ALA A 39 5.45 5.17 1.01
CA ALA A 39 4.64 6.30 1.43
C ALA A 39 3.42 6.45 0.51
N SER A 40 2.22 6.60 1.08
CA SER A 40 0.98 6.80 0.32
C SER A 40 0.77 5.71 -0.74
N ALA A 41 0.72 6.07 -2.02
CA ALA A 41 0.63 5.11 -3.13
C ALA A 41 1.74 4.05 -3.09
N GLY A 42 2.96 4.43 -2.69
CA GLY A 42 4.07 3.50 -2.52
C GLY A 42 3.85 2.49 -1.39
N ALA A 43 3.20 2.88 -0.31
CA ALA A 43 2.81 1.96 0.76
C ALA A 43 1.81 0.92 0.25
N LEU A 44 0.81 1.34 -0.53
CA LEU A 44 -0.16 0.43 -1.13
C LEU A 44 0.50 -0.55 -2.12
N VAL A 45 1.42 -0.07 -2.96
CA VAL A 45 2.15 -0.92 -3.92
C VAL A 45 3.02 -1.95 -3.20
N GLY A 46 3.80 -1.54 -2.20
CA GLY A 46 4.63 -2.45 -1.39
C GLY A 46 3.80 -3.50 -0.66
N PHE A 47 2.68 -3.08 -0.08
CA PHE A 47 1.72 -3.94 0.58
C PHE A 47 1.14 -5.00 -0.38
N VAL A 48 0.63 -4.59 -1.55
CA VAL A 48 0.07 -5.52 -2.55
C VAL A 48 1.14 -6.49 -3.07
N PHE A 49 2.36 -6.01 -3.26
CA PHE A 49 3.49 -6.87 -3.65
C PHE A 49 3.77 -7.96 -2.61
N ALA A 50 3.76 -7.62 -1.32
CA ALA A 50 3.96 -8.60 -0.26
C ALA A 50 2.78 -9.58 -0.15
N LEU A 51 1.53 -9.12 -0.28
CA LEU A 51 0.35 -9.99 -0.32
C LEU A 51 0.44 -11.01 -1.46
N ALA A 52 0.87 -10.57 -2.64
CA ALA A 52 1.04 -11.41 -3.84
C ALA A 52 2.32 -12.27 -3.80
N LYS A 53 3.08 -12.27 -2.70
CA LYS A 53 4.37 -12.98 -2.54
C LYS A 53 5.38 -12.67 -3.65
N GLY A 54 5.44 -11.39 -4.03
CA GLY A 54 6.34 -10.93 -5.08
C GLY A 54 5.92 -11.25 -6.51
N ASP A 55 4.73 -11.82 -6.71
CA ASP A 55 4.16 -12.09 -8.04
C ASP A 55 3.56 -10.80 -8.62
N THR A 56 4.32 -10.14 -9.48
CA THR A 56 3.93 -8.86 -10.08
C THR A 56 2.76 -8.97 -11.06
N THR A 57 2.52 -10.14 -11.65
CA THR A 57 1.34 -10.37 -12.50
C THR A 57 0.08 -10.30 -11.65
N LYS A 58 0.06 -10.99 -10.52
CA LYS A 58 -1.07 -10.92 -9.56
C LYS A 58 -1.27 -9.52 -8.99
N CYS A 59 -0.18 -8.76 -8.78
CA CYS A 59 -0.30 -7.35 -8.35
C CYS A 59 -1.03 -6.51 -9.40
N ILE A 60 -0.68 -6.66 -10.67
CA ILE A 60 -1.30 -5.93 -11.78
C ILE A 60 -2.76 -6.35 -11.93
N ASP A 61 -3.05 -7.64 -11.91
CA ASP A 61 -4.41 -8.17 -12.02
C ASP A 61 -5.30 -7.65 -10.88
N PHE A 62 -4.79 -7.62 -9.64
CA PHE A 62 -5.49 -7.01 -8.51
C PHE A 62 -5.73 -5.52 -8.74
N ALA A 63 -4.71 -4.77 -9.14
CA ALA A 63 -4.84 -3.34 -9.38
C ALA A 63 -5.88 -3.01 -10.48
N LEU A 64 -5.97 -3.82 -11.51
CA LEU A 64 -6.95 -3.67 -12.58
C LEU A 64 -8.36 -4.11 -12.14
N SER A 65 -8.49 -5.24 -11.44
CA SER A 65 -9.77 -5.79 -11.00
C SER A 65 -10.43 -4.98 -9.89
N ALA A 66 -9.63 -4.43 -8.98
CA ALA A 66 -10.10 -3.64 -7.85
C ALA A 66 -10.74 -2.30 -8.24
N GLN A 67 -10.82 -2.00 -9.54
CA GLN A 67 -11.38 -0.75 -10.08
C GLN A 67 -10.87 0.51 -9.35
N ILE A 68 -9.61 0.46 -8.94
CA ILE A 68 -8.98 1.54 -8.18
C ILE A 68 -9.19 2.90 -8.87
N GLY A 69 -9.19 2.89 -10.21
CA GLY A 69 -9.47 4.10 -11.01
C GLY A 69 -10.95 4.51 -11.09
N GLN A 70 -11.90 3.60 -10.89
CA GLN A 70 -13.34 3.94 -10.99
C GLN A 70 -13.89 4.55 -9.69
N GLY A 71 -13.35 4.14 -8.53
CA GLY A 71 -13.72 4.71 -7.24
C GLY A 71 -13.13 6.11 -6.98
N MET A 72 -12.14 6.50 -7.76
CA MET A 72 -11.40 7.76 -7.65
C MET A 72 -11.78 8.79 -8.74
N LYS A 73 -12.97 8.70 -9.35
CA LYS A 73 -13.44 9.80 -10.20
C LYS A 73 -13.59 11.04 -9.31
N PRO A 74 -12.73 12.07 -9.44
CA PRO A 74 -12.90 13.31 -8.70
C PRO A 74 -14.21 13.94 -9.16
N SER A 75 -15.22 13.90 -8.33
CA SER A 75 -16.39 14.72 -8.53
C SER A 75 -16.07 16.08 -7.92
N ILE A 76 -16.32 17.16 -8.67
CA ILE A 76 -16.21 18.54 -8.15
C ILE A 76 -17.06 18.71 -6.88
N LYS A 77 -18.14 17.92 -6.74
CA LYS A 77 -18.96 17.85 -5.53
C LYS A 77 -18.22 17.24 -4.34
N SER A 78 -17.40 16.19 -4.52
CA SER A 78 -16.60 15.61 -3.43
C SER A 78 -15.41 16.48 -3.06
N LEU A 79 -14.87 17.25 -3.99
CA LEU A 79 -13.85 18.28 -3.70
C LEU A 79 -14.40 19.43 -2.84
N LEU A 80 -15.65 19.82 -3.07
CA LEU A 80 -16.30 20.95 -2.37
C LEU A 80 -17.00 20.57 -1.07
N SER A 81 -17.44 19.30 -0.91
CA SER A 81 -18.24 18.87 0.23
C SER A 81 -17.52 18.06 1.30
N GLY A 82 -16.23 17.74 1.12
CA GLY A 82 -15.55 16.88 2.09
C GLY A 82 -14.05 16.68 1.88
N PHE A 83 -13.39 17.55 1.16
CA PHE A 83 -11.91 17.49 1.00
C PHE A 83 -11.32 16.10 0.70
N GLY A 84 -12.09 15.15 0.14
CA GLY A 84 -11.64 13.76 0.00
C GLY A 84 -11.67 13.24 -1.43
N LEU A 85 -10.54 12.74 -1.92
CA LEU A 85 -10.42 12.02 -3.18
C LEU A 85 -11.02 10.59 -3.11
N ALA A 86 -11.15 10.05 -1.90
CA ALA A 86 -11.82 8.77 -1.63
C ALA A 86 -12.46 8.78 -0.25
N SER A 87 -13.64 8.18 -0.06
CA SER A 87 -14.16 8.00 1.29
C SER A 87 -13.31 6.97 2.05
N ASP A 88 -13.06 7.21 3.34
CA ASP A 88 -12.36 6.29 4.25
C ASP A 88 -12.88 4.84 4.13
N ALA A 89 -14.19 4.68 4.06
CA ALA A 89 -14.84 3.37 3.91
C ALA A 89 -14.45 2.65 2.58
N LYS A 90 -14.29 3.39 1.49
CA LYS A 90 -13.88 2.82 0.20
C LYS A 90 -12.42 2.38 0.24
N LEU A 91 -11.55 3.19 0.87
CA LEU A 91 -10.14 2.87 1.02
C LEU A 91 -9.95 1.64 1.91
N ARG A 92 -10.63 1.58 3.07
CA ARG A 92 -10.64 0.38 3.93
C ARG A 92 -11.09 -0.85 3.15
N LYS A 93 -12.19 -0.76 2.42
CA LYS A 93 -12.71 -1.86 1.62
C LYS A 93 -11.71 -2.33 0.55
N LEU A 94 -11.02 -1.40 -0.11
CA LEU A 94 -9.98 -1.74 -1.09
C LEU A 94 -8.83 -2.53 -0.45
N ILE A 95 -8.28 -2.04 0.67
CA ILE A 95 -7.16 -2.69 1.36
C ILE A 95 -7.61 -4.06 1.88
N SER A 96 -8.78 -4.13 2.54
CA SER A 96 -9.35 -5.40 3.03
C SER A 96 -9.61 -6.40 1.92
N SER A 97 -10.08 -5.95 0.74
CA SER A 97 -10.30 -6.85 -0.41
C SER A 97 -9.00 -7.46 -0.94
N GLY A 98 -7.88 -6.71 -0.86
CA GLY A 98 -6.57 -7.25 -1.19
C GLY A 98 -6.14 -8.34 -0.21
N ILE A 99 -6.31 -8.11 1.09
CA ILE A 99 -5.99 -9.11 2.11
C ILE A 99 -6.89 -10.35 1.94
N ASP A 100 -8.18 -10.16 1.69
CA ASP A 100 -9.13 -11.26 1.51
C ASP A 100 -8.77 -12.09 0.28
N GLN A 101 -8.48 -11.45 -0.85
CA GLN A 101 -8.13 -12.14 -2.09
C GLN A 101 -6.88 -13.04 -1.95
N PHE A 102 -5.86 -12.60 -1.21
CA PHE A 102 -4.59 -13.31 -1.12
C PHE A 102 -4.46 -14.19 0.13
N MET A 103 -5.05 -13.79 1.26
CA MET A 103 -4.90 -14.44 2.56
C MET A 103 -6.19 -15.03 3.12
N GLY A 104 -7.36 -14.76 2.50
CA GLY A 104 -8.68 -15.20 3.00
C GLY A 104 -9.10 -14.55 4.33
N LYS A 105 -8.63 -13.34 4.61
CA LYS A 105 -8.92 -12.55 5.82
C LYS A 105 -9.31 -11.13 5.45
N THR A 106 -10.04 -10.44 6.30
CA THR A 106 -10.42 -9.03 6.09
C THR A 106 -9.38 -8.03 6.56
N ASP A 107 -8.45 -8.46 7.42
CA ASP A 107 -7.30 -7.68 7.90
C ASP A 107 -6.18 -8.63 8.33
N CYS A 108 -4.97 -8.11 8.41
CA CYS A 108 -3.81 -8.81 8.98
C CYS A 108 -2.85 -7.81 9.63
N THR A 109 -1.99 -8.31 10.49
CA THR A 109 -0.93 -7.52 11.14
C THR A 109 0.36 -7.55 10.33
N PHE A 110 1.31 -6.65 10.65
CA PHE A 110 2.65 -6.70 10.06
C PHE A 110 3.36 -8.03 10.32
N LYS A 111 3.14 -8.64 11.51
CA LYS A 111 3.70 -9.95 11.84
C LYS A 111 3.12 -11.04 10.94
N GLU A 112 1.81 -11.07 10.74
CA GLU A 112 1.16 -12.05 9.87
C GLU A 112 1.57 -11.87 8.41
N LEU A 113 1.77 -10.63 7.93
CA LEU A 113 2.28 -10.38 6.57
C LEU A 113 3.72 -10.86 6.43
N TRP A 114 4.57 -10.61 7.43
CA TRP A 114 5.94 -11.12 7.45
C TRP A 114 6.01 -12.65 7.42
N ASP A 115 5.17 -13.31 8.19
CA ASP A 115 5.08 -14.78 8.20
C ASP A 115 4.53 -15.33 6.86
N TRP A 116 3.70 -14.53 6.17
CA TRP A 116 3.16 -14.84 4.86
C TRP A 116 4.20 -14.71 3.74
N TYR A 117 4.98 -13.65 3.76
CA TYR A 117 6.04 -13.36 2.80
C TYR A 117 7.16 -12.56 3.46
N PRO A 118 8.39 -13.13 3.59
CA PRO A 118 9.45 -12.58 4.42
C PRO A 118 10.21 -11.42 3.73
N VAL A 119 9.47 -10.42 3.25
CA VAL A 119 9.99 -9.12 2.86
C VAL A 119 9.42 -8.09 3.83
N LYS A 120 10.26 -7.34 4.52
CA LYS A 120 9.81 -6.32 5.48
C LYS A 120 9.12 -5.18 4.75
N ILE A 121 7.94 -4.84 5.21
CA ILE A 121 7.20 -3.67 4.72
C ILE A 121 7.28 -2.57 5.77
N HIS A 122 7.78 -1.41 5.37
CA HIS A 122 7.79 -0.18 6.16
C HIS A 122 6.78 0.80 5.56
N VAL A 123 5.82 1.22 6.35
CA VAL A 123 4.81 2.20 5.97
C VAL A 123 5.07 3.49 6.71
N SER A 124 5.29 4.59 5.98
CA SER A 124 5.47 5.91 6.59
C SER A 124 4.16 6.69 6.63
N SER A 125 3.93 7.41 7.72
CA SER A 125 2.83 8.35 7.90
C SER A 125 3.31 9.57 8.68
N TYR A 126 2.58 10.69 8.59
CA TYR A 126 2.86 11.87 9.40
C TYR A 126 1.86 11.99 10.55
N CYS A 127 2.36 12.03 11.77
CA CYS A 127 1.55 12.22 12.96
C CYS A 127 1.43 13.73 13.24
N LEU A 128 0.21 14.27 13.12
CA LEU A 128 -0.06 15.69 13.34
C LEU A 128 0.19 16.12 14.78
N ASP A 129 -0.27 15.31 15.75
CA ASP A 129 -0.14 15.63 17.18
C ASP A 129 1.33 15.65 17.65
N ALA A 130 2.15 14.77 17.08
CA ALA A 130 3.56 14.66 17.41
C ALA A 130 4.47 15.45 16.46
N GLU A 131 3.90 16.07 15.43
CA GLU A 131 4.59 16.85 14.37
C GLU A 131 5.79 16.12 13.76
N LYS A 132 5.67 14.80 13.55
CA LYS A 132 6.76 13.98 13.03
C LYS A 132 6.29 12.84 12.12
N THR A 133 7.19 12.39 11.26
CA THR A 133 7.00 11.14 10.53
C THR A 133 7.11 9.95 11.47
N VAL A 134 6.17 9.04 11.37
CA VAL A 134 6.14 7.75 12.05
C VAL A 134 6.26 6.63 11.02
N TYR A 135 6.88 5.53 11.43
CA TYR A 135 7.08 4.36 10.59
C TYR A 135 6.46 3.13 11.26
N PHE A 136 5.67 2.40 10.49
CA PHE A 136 5.05 1.15 10.91
C PHE A 136 5.72 -0.01 10.18
N SER A 137 6.08 -1.06 10.91
CA SER A 137 6.71 -2.25 10.33
C SER A 137 6.60 -3.43 11.29
N VAL A 138 7.04 -4.60 10.86
CA VAL A 138 7.14 -5.78 11.74
C VAL A 138 8.08 -5.54 12.91
N ASP A 139 9.10 -4.70 12.75
CA ASP A 139 10.09 -4.41 13.80
C ASP A 139 9.56 -3.40 14.85
N SER A 140 8.76 -2.42 14.44
CA SER A 140 8.29 -1.33 15.31
C SER A 140 6.87 -1.54 15.83
N THR A 141 5.98 -2.11 15.02
CA THR A 141 4.55 -2.25 15.30
C THR A 141 4.01 -3.60 14.81
N PRO A 142 4.56 -4.74 15.28
CA PRO A 142 4.24 -6.06 14.71
C PRO A 142 2.76 -6.45 14.78
N THR A 143 2.03 -5.96 15.77
CA THR A 143 0.60 -6.26 16.00
C THR A 143 -0.35 -5.23 15.40
N MET A 144 0.18 -4.18 14.76
CA MET A 144 -0.66 -3.15 14.13
C MET A 144 -1.38 -3.70 12.91
N SER A 145 -2.66 -3.33 12.76
CA SER A 145 -3.47 -3.57 11.56
C SER A 145 -2.82 -2.96 10.32
N LEU A 146 -2.68 -3.75 9.27
CA LEU A 146 -2.19 -3.26 7.97
C LEU A 146 -3.20 -2.34 7.29
N VAL A 147 -4.50 -2.60 7.46
CA VAL A 147 -5.55 -1.70 6.97
C VAL A 147 -5.37 -0.31 7.57
N ASP A 148 -5.14 -0.21 8.88
CA ASP A 148 -4.96 1.07 9.55
C ASP A 148 -3.64 1.75 9.19
N ALA A 149 -2.54 1.00 9.08
CA ALA A 149 -1.23 1.55 8.71
C ALA A 149 -1.22 2.13 7.29
N VAL A 150 -1.69 1.36 6.31
CA VAL A 150 -1.75 1.80 4.90
C VAL A 150 -2.71 2.98 4.76
N ARG A 151 -3.87 2.92 5.45
CA ARG A 151 -4.81 4.03 5.50
C ARG A 151 -4.17 5.29 6.06
N ALA A 152 -3.47 5.21 7.19
CA ALA A 152 -2.78 6.35 7.79
C ALA A 152 -1.75 6.98 6.84
N SER A 153 -1.07 6.16 6.03
CA SER A 153 -0.10 6.62 5.05
C SER A 153 -0.73 7.32 3.84
N ILE A 154 -1.93 6.88 3.44
CA ILE A 154 -2.64 7.45 2.28
C ILE A 154 -3.44 8.70 2.68
N SER A 155 -3.81 8.81 3.96
CA SER A 155 -4.57 9.96 4.48
C SER A 155 -3.74 11.23 4.38
N VAL A 156 -4.26 12.20 3.61
CA VAL A 156 -3.68 13.54 3.54
C VAL A 156 -4.52 14.43 4.46
N PRO A 157 -3.91 15.11 5.45
CA PRO A 157 -4.64 16.03 6.32
C PRO A 157 -5.48 17.01 5.51
N PHE A 158 -6.74 17.18 5.90
CA PHE A 158 -7.76 18.01 5.22
C PHE A 158 -8.23 17.49 3.84
N LEU A 159 -7.81 16.30 3.40
CA LEU A 159 -8.27 15.69 2.15
C LEU A 159 -9.03 14.37 2.34
N ILE A 160 -8.97 13.80 3.56
CA ILE A 160 -9.74 12.61 3.97
C ILE A 160 -10.21 12.84 5.41
#